data_db9c2a46f26ed7be065134195d7f5bca
#
_entry.id   db9c2a46f26ed7be065134195d7f5bca
#
_cell.length_a   1.000
_cell.length_b   1.000
_cell.length_c   1.000
_cell.angle_alpha   90.00
_cell.angle_beta   90.00
_cell.angle_gamma   90.00
#
_symmetry.space_group_name_H-M   'P 1'
#
loop_
_entity.id
_entity.type
_entity.pdbx_description
1 polymer ?
#
loop_
_entity_poly.entity_id
_entity_poly.type
_entity_poly.pdbx_seq_one_letter_code
_entity_poly.pdbx_strand_id
1 'polypeptide(L)'
;YTRIYEHVYVGDDVKIGSHCIIYPGVRIYSGCVIGDNVIIHANAVIGSDGFGFAPLEDGTWKKIEHTGNVVIGNDVEIGANTCVDKSQMGSTVIQDGVKLDNLCQIAHNVEVGRNTVMAAQTGIAGSTKIGEHCIIAGQVGIAGHINIADNTTIGAQSGVLGSIKESGKTWMGYPAIPHREYLRSYAVFRKAGK
;
A
#
# COMPACT_ATOMS: atom_id res chain seq x y z
N TYR A 1 15.41 11.45 -20.10
CA TYR A 1 16.14 10.15 -20.05
C TYR A 1 15.39 9.06 -19.30
N THR A 2 14.06 8.99 -19.43
CA THR A 2 13.24 7.90 -18.90
C THR A 2 13.42 6.65 -19.77
N ARG A 3 13.56 5.48 -19.13
CA ARG A 3 13.68 4.17 -19.80
C ARG A 3 12.40 3.37 -19.55
N ILE A 4 11.78 2.91 -20.63
CA ILE A 4 10.60 2.04 -20.60
C ILE A 4 10.99 0.74 -21.31
N TYR A 5 10.89 -0.37 -20.58
CA TYR A 5 11.24 -1.68 -21.07
C TYR A 5 10.09 -2.35 -21.82
N GLU A 6 10.33 -3.56 -22.30
CA GLU A 6 9.38 -4.32 -23.13
C GLU A 6 8.11 -4.71 -22.34
N HIS A 7 7.01 -4.86 -23.07
CA HIS A 7 5.71 -5.26 -22.54
C HIS A 7 5.10 -4.32 -21.48
N VAL A 8 5.58 -3.09 -21.37
CA VAL A 8 4.96 -2.07 -20.53
C VAL A 8 3.69 -1.56 -21.22
N TYR A 9 2.60 -1.48 -20.48
CA TYR A 9 1.37 -0.81 -20.90
C TYR A 9 1.29 0.57 -20.26
N VAL A 10 1.05 1.58 -21.07
CA VAL A 10 0.81 2.96 -20.63
C VAL A 10 -0.53 3.38 -21.21
N GLY A 11 -1.49 3.67 -20.34
CA GLY A 11 -2.85 4.10 -20.71
C GLY A 11 -2.90 5.56 -21.17
N ASP A 12 -4.11 5.99 -21.55
CA ASP A 12 -4.35 7.35 -22.04
C ASP A 12 -4.08 8.39 -20.93
N ASP A 13 -3.60 9.56 -21.33
CA ASP A 13 -3.35 10.71 -20.44
C ASP A 13 -2.38 10.47 -19.28
N VAL A 14 -1.59 9.38 -19.33
CA VAL A 14 -0.53 9.13 -18.34
C VAL A 14 0.60 10.14 -18.54
N LYS A 15 1.07 10.70 -17.42
CA LYS A 15 2.25 11.58 -17.38
C LYS A 15 3.39 10.89 -16.64
N ILE A 16 4.55 10.81 -17.26
CA ILE A 16 5.76 10.23 -16.67
C ILE A 16 6.87 11.26 -16.72
N GLY A 17 7.49 11.52 -15.58
CA GLY A 17 8.58 12.47 -15.42
C GLY A 17 9.89 11.99 -16.03
N SER A 18 10.97 12.65 -15.64
CA SER A 18 12.32 12.43 -16.14
C SER A 18 13.06 11.37 -15.31
N HIS A 19 14.06 10.71 -15.95
CA HIS A 19 14.97 9.77 -15.30
C HIS A 19 14.30 8.57 -14.64
N CYS A 20 13.09 8.22 -15.06
CA CYS A 20 12.36 7.05 -14.58
C CYS A 20 12.89 5.76 -15.21
N ILE A 21 12.72 4.64 -14.51
CA ILE A 21 12.99 3.29 -15.00
C ILE A 21 11.72 2.46 -14.81
N ILE A 22 11.08 2.07 -15.92
CA ILE A 22 9.85 1.27 -15.92
C ILE A 22 10.19 -0.12 -16.47
N TYR A 23 10.24 -1.10 -15.58
CA TYR A 23 10.67 -2.46 -15.90
C TYR A 23 9.62 -3.26 -16.67
N PRO A 24 10.02 -4.43 -17.25
CA PRO A 24 9.13 -5.21 -18.10
C PRO A 24 7.80 -5.58 -17.45
N GLY A 25 6.75 -5.56 -18.24
CA GLY A 25 5.43 -6.01 -17.79
C GLY A 25 4.67 -5.06 -16.88
N VAL A 26 5.19 -3.89 -16.54
CA VAL A 26 4.48 -2.87 -15.75
C VAL A 26 3.20 -2.42 -16.48
N ARG A 27 2.14 -2.17 -15.73
CA ARG A 27 0.88 -1.62 -16.24
C ARG A 27 0.58 -0.29 -15.53
N ILE A 28 0.50 0.79 -16.29
CA ILE A 28 0.10 2.12 -15.80
C ILE A 28 -1.20 2.50 -16.49
N TYR A 29 -2.28 2.54 -15.73
CA TYR A 29 -3.61 2.84 -16.25
C TYR A 29 -3.81 4.33 -16.47
N SER A 30 -4.86 4.66 -17.23
CA SER A 30 -5.14 6.01 -17.72
C SER A 30 -5.18 7.06 -16.61
N GLY A 31 -4.71 8.27 -16.92
CA GLY A 31 -4.75 9.44 -16.06
C GLY A 31 -3.75 9.44 -14.90
N CYS A 32 -2.93 8.40 -14.74
CA CYS A 32 -1.91 8.35 -13.68
C CYS A 32 -0.80 9.36 -13.92
N VAL A 33 -0.23 9.88 -12.83
CA VAL A 33 0.88 10.84 -12.86
C VAL A 33 2.05 10.26 -12.10
N ILE A 34 3.21 10.16 -12.75
CA ILE A 34 4.46 9.65 -12.21
C ILE A 34 5.47 10.80 -12.21
N GLY A 35 6.10 11.06 -11.06
CA GLY A 35 7.12 12.09 -10.89
C GLY A 35 8.46 11.74 -11.53
N ASP A 36 9.51 12.44 -11.11
CA ASP A 36 10.87 12.25 -11.58
C ASP A 36 11.63 11.18 -10.76
N ASN A 37 12.64 10.55 -11.37
CA ASN A 37 13.52 9.55 -10.74
C ASN A 37 12.77 8.34 -10.15
N VAL A 38 11.61 7.98 -10.70
CA VAL A 38 10.79 6.87 -10.21
C VAL A 38 11.27 5.55 -10.81
N ILE A 39 11.36 4.50 -9.98
CA ILE A 39 11.65 3.14 -10.41
C ILE A 39 10.41 2.28 -10.16
N ILE A 40 9.90 1.62 -11.20
CA ILE A 40 8.77 0.69 -11.09
C ILE A 40 9.23 -0.67 -11.60
N HIS A 41 9.30 -1.64 -10.68
CA HIS A 41 9.77 -2.99 -10.97
C HIS A 41 8.73 -3.85 -11.70
N ALA A 42 9.21 -4.97 -12.23
CA ALA A 42 8.46 -5.82 -13.16
C ALA A 42 7.06 -6.22 -12.66
N ASN A 43 6.10 -6.19 -13.58
CA ASN A 43 4.71 -6.57 -13.35
C ASN A 43 3.96 -5.76 -12.27
N ALA A 44 4.50 -4.65 -11.78
CA ALA A 44 3.73 -3.76 -10.93
C ALA A 44 2.54 -3.16 -11.69
N VAL A 45 1.43 -2.92 -11.00
CA VAL A 45 0.19 -2.39 -11.57
C VAL A 45 -0.18 -1.09 -10.89
N ILE A 46 -0.25 0.00 -11.65
CA ILE A 46 -0.55 1.33 -11.17
C ILE A 46 -1.88 1.80 -11.77
N GLY A 47 -2.88 2.07 -10.92
CA GLY A 47 -4.14 2.65 -11.34
C GLY A 47 -5.22 1.66 -11.76
N SER A 48 -5.13 0.38 -11.35
CA SER A 48 -6.26 -0.56 -11.45
C SER A 48 -7.43 -0.13 -10.55
N ASP A 49 -8.62 -0.63 -10.85
CA ASP A 49 -9.78 -0.40 -9.97
C ASP A 49 -9.54 -0.99 -8.57
N GLY A 50 -9.90 -0.24 -7.56
CA GLY A 50 -9.91 -0.72 -6.19
C GLY A 50 -11.10 -1.61 -5.87
N PHE A 51 -11.13 -2.14 -4.64
CA PHE A 51 -12.21 -2.95 -4.12
C PHE A 51 -13.38 -2.05 -3.68
N GLY A 52 -14.28 -1.79 -4.60
CA GLY A 52 -15.48 -0.97 -4.38
C GLY A 52 -16.74 -1.70 -4.79
N PHE A 53 -17.54 -2.13 -3.82
CA PHE A 53 -18.81 -2.82 -4.04
C PHE A 53 -19.86 -2.37 -3.04
N ALA A 54 -21.10 -2.19 -3.49
CA ALA A 54 -22.26 -1.93 -2.64
C ALA A 54 -23.12 -3.19 -2.52
N PRO A 55 -23.57 -3.57 -1.31
CA PRO A 55 -24.49 -4.68 -1.15
C PRO A 55 -25.87 -4.33 -1.72
N LEU A 56 -26.51 -5.28 -2.39
CA LEU A 56 -27.89 -5.17 -2.85
C LEU A 56 -28.81 -5.98 -1.91
N GLU A 57 -30.12 -5.70 -1.99
CA GLU A 57 -31.14 -6.34 -1.15
C GLU A 57 -31.21 -7.87 -1.31
N ASP A 58 -30.86 -8.37 -2.50
CA ASP A 58 -30.82 -9.78 -2.84
C ASP A 58 -29.55 -10.52 -2.33
N GLY A 59 -28.65 -9.80 -1.62
CA GLY A 59 -27.40 -10.35 -1.11
C GLY A 59 -26.25 -10.36 -2.13
N THR A 60 -26.46 -9.86 -3.34
CA THR A 60 -25.41 -9.70 -4.34
C THR A 60 -24.66 -8.38 -4.19
N TRP A 61 -23.62 -8.17 -5.01
CA TRP A 61 -22.75 -7.00 -4.93
C TRP A 61 -22.76 -6.22 -6.25
N LYS A 62 -23.05 -4.93 -6.18
CA LYS A 62 -22.92 -4.01 -7.31
C LYS A 62 -21.56 -3.33 -7.28
N LYS A 63 -20.80 -3.43 -8.38
CA LYS A 63 -19.53 -2.71 -8.52
C LYS A 63 -19.75 -1.21 -8.47
N ILE A 64 -18.89 -0.52 -7.74
CA ILE A 64 -18.75 0.93 -7.73
C ILE A 64 -17.55 1.27 -8.60
N GLU A 65 -17.75 2.07 -9.63
CA GLU A 65 -16.67 2.46 -10.53
C GLU A 65 -15.71 3.43 -9.85
N HIS A 66 -14.44 3.31 -10.22
CA HIS A 66 -13.37 4.19 -9.78
C HIS A 66 -13.02 5.12 -10.93
N THR A 67 -13.25 6.42 -10.74
CA THR A 67 -13.04 7.45 -11.77
C THR A 67 -11.82 8.32 -11.51
N GLY A 68 -11.15 8.12 -10.38
CA GLY A 68 -9.93 8.82 -10.01
C GLY A 68 -8.68 8.21 -10.64
N ASN A 69 -7.53 8.60 -10.11
CA ASN A 69 -6.23 8.17 -10.61
C ASN A 69 -5.25 7.83 -9.48
N VAL A 70 -3.98 7.59 -9.84
CA VAL A 70 -2.83 7.50 -8.94
C VAL A 70 -1.87 8.63 -9.24
N VAL A 71 -1.34 9.26 -8.19
CA VAL A 71 -0.27 10.25 -8.26
C VAL A 71 0.93 9.74 -7.48
N ILE A 72 2.05 9.57 -8.16
CA ILE A 72 3.33 9.14 -7.58
C ILE A 72 4.30 10.33 -7.64
N GLY A 73 4.88 10.68 -6.50
CA GLY A 73 5.86 11.74 -6.37
C GLY A 73 7.23 11.38 -6.95
N ASN A 74 8.23 12.16 -6.57
CA ASN A 74 9.60 11.99 -7.05
C ASN A 74 10.37 10.97 -6.19
N ASP A 75 11.43 10.39 -6.75
CA ASP A 75 12.36 9.49 -6.04
C ASP A 75 11.67 8.27 -5.39
N VAL A 76 10.54 7.84 -5.93
CA VAL A 76 9.76 6.68 -5.46
C VAL A 76 10.27 5.39 -6.08
N GLU A 77 10.26 4.32 -5.31
CA GLU A 77 10.53 2.97 -5.83
C GLU A 77 9.36 2.03 -5.50
N ILE A 78 8.89 1.30 -6.51
CA ILE A 78 7.77 0.37 -6.40
C ILE A 78 8.24 -1.03 -6.81
N GLY A 79 8.19 -1.96 -5.87
CA GLY A 79 8.63 -3.35 -6.04
C GLY A 79 7.78 -4.16 -7.02
N ALA A 80 8.33 -5.30 -7.40
CA ALA A 80 7.72 -6.20 -8.38
C ALA A 80 6.36 -6.74 -7.89
N ASN A 81 5.39 -6.85 -8.81
CA ASN A 81 4.03 -7.31 -8.54
C ASN A 81 3.28 -6.49 -7.45
N THR A 82 3.72 -5.30 -7.13
CA THR A 82 3.02 -4.38 -6.24
C THR A 82 1.86 -3.72 -7.00
N CYS A 83 0.71 -3.63 -6.33
CA CYS A 83 -0.48 -2.98 -6.89
C CYS A 83 -0.79 -1.68 -6.14
N VAL A 84 -1.03 -0.61 -6.89
CA VAL A 84 -1.51 0.67 -6.37
C VAL A 84 -2.83 0.98 -7.08
N ASP A 85 -3.93 0.85 -6.37
CA ASP A 85 -5.27 1.06 -6.95
C ASP A 85 -5.57 2.55 -7.11
N LYS A 86 -6.28 2.89 -8.18
CA LYS A 86 -6.77 4.25 -8.35
C LYS A 86 -7.85 4.60 -7.34
N SER A 87 -7.94 5.86 -7.03
CA SER A 87 -8.98 6.41 -6.17
C SER A 87 -10.37 6.25 -6.77
N GLN A 88 -11.38 6.11 -5.92
CA GLN A 88 -12.77 6.17 -6.37
C GLN A 88 -13.10 7.56 -6.96
N MET A 89 -12.68 8.63 -6.28
CA MET A 89 -12.69 10.01 -6.76
C MET A 89 -11.44 10.70 -6.24
N GLY A 90 -10.81 11.56 -7.04
CA GLY A 90 -9.54 12.20 -6.70
C GLY A 90 -8.35 11.29 -6.97
N SER A 91 -7.41 11.18 -6.05
CA SER A 91 -6.16 10.44 -6.27
C SER A 91 -5.80 9.53 -5.09
N THR A 92 -5.27 8.36 -5.38
CA THR A 92 -4.40 7.62 -4.47
C THR A 92 -3.00 8.22 -4.60
N VAL A 93 -2.36 8.58 -3.49
CA VAL A 93 -1.14 9.39 -3.50
C VAL A 93 0.02 8.67 -2.83
N ILE A 94 1.11 8.52 -3.57
CA ILE A 94 2.41 8.05 -3.05
C ILE A 94 3.36 9.25 -3.10
N GLN A 95 3.72 9.80 -1.94
CA GLN A 95 4.55 11.00 -1.86
C GLN A 95 6.04 10.72 -2.14
N ASP A 96 6.84 11.79 -2.22
CA ASP A 96 8.26 11.72 -2.57
C ASP A 96 9.05 10.77 -1.66
N GLY A 97 10.01 10.07 -2.23
CA GLY A 97 10.97 9.24 -1.50
C GLY A 97 10.42 7.92 -0.95
N VAL A 98 9.15 7.62 -1.13
CA VAL A 98 8.52 6.36 -0.66
C VAL A 98 9.16 5.14 -1.33
N LYS A 99 9.36 4.07 -0.54
CA LYS A 99 9.85 2.77 -1.03
C LYS A 99 8.86 1.67 -0.68
N LEU A 100 8.28 1.07 -1.70
CA LEU A 100 7.39 -0.09 -1.57
C LEU A 100 8.13 -1.32 -2.09
N ASP A 101 8.25 -2.33 -1.27
CA ASP A 101 8.83 -3.62 -1.65
C ASP A 101 7.83 -4.44 -2.50
N ASN A 102 8.19 -5.65 -2.84
CA ASN A 102 7.43 -6.54 -3.70
C ASN A 102 6.11 -6.98 -3.07
N LEU A 103 5.10 -7.23 -3.92
CA LEU A 103 3.81 -7.79 -3.50
C LEU A 103 3.05 -6.92 -2.48
N CYS A 104 3.32 -5.62 -2.42
CA CYS A 104 2.51 -4.71 -1.61
C CYS A 104 1.17 -4.41 -2.28
N GLN A 105 0.13 -4.20 -1.48
CA GLN A 105 -1.18 -3.73 -1.95
C GLN A 105 -1.50 -2.38 -1.32
N ILE A 106 -1.60 -1.35 -2.14
CA ILE A 106 -2.06 -0.02 -1.76
C ILE A 106 -3.44 0.19 -2.37
N ALA A 107 -4.46 0.17 -1.51
CA ALA A 107 -5.84 0.29 -1.96
C ALA A 107 -6.21 1.73 -2.34
N HIS A 108 -7.43 1.88 -2.88
CA HIS A 108 -7.96 3.15 -3.36
C HIS A 108 -7.98 4.25 -2.28
N ASN A 109 -7.75 5.48 -2.66
CA ASN A 109 -7.78 6.66 -1.78
C ASN A 109 -6.75 6.63 -0.62
N VAL A 110 -5.77 5.77 -0.67
CA VAL A 110 -4.67 5.76 0.31
C VAL A 110 -3.73 6.92 0.01
N GLU A 111 -3.22 7.55 1.07
CA GLU A 111 -2.12 8.51 1.01
C GLU A 111 -0.93 7.94 1.78
N VAL A 112 0.23 7.84 1.13
CA VAL A 112 1.48 7.42 1.77
C VAL A 112 2.42 8.61 1.86
N GLY A 113 2.76 9.01 3.08
CA GLY A 113 3.61 10.15 3.40
C GLY A 113 5.06 9.95 2.98
N ARG A 114 5.79 11.07 2.85
CA ARG A 114 7.16 11.13 2.35
C ARG A 114 8.11 10.19 3.09
N ASN A 115 9.06 9.63 2.33
CA ASN A 115 10.13 8.80 2.87
C ASN A 115 9.66 7.59 3.72
N THR A 116 8.41 7.20 3.60
CA THR A 116 7.89 5.98 4.23
C THR A 116 8.34 4.76 3.45
N VAL A 117 8.73 3.71 4.18
CA VAL A 117 9.16 2.44 3.59
C VAL A 117 8.25 1.30 4.04
N MET A 118 7.91 0.41 3.10
CA MET A 118 7.06 -0.75 3.34
C MET A 118 7.75 -2.00 2.79
N ALA A 119 7.97 -2.98 3.67
CA ALA A 119 8.50 -4.28 3.26
C ALA A 119 7.42 -5.16 2.61
N ALA A 120 7.85 -6.25 2.00
CA ALA A 120 7.05 -7.10 1.14
C ALA A 120 5.74 -7.61 1.78
N GLN A 121 4.73 -7.77 0.93
CA GLN A 121 3.41 -8.29 1.28
C GLN A 121 2.64 -7.42 2.30
N THR A 122 2.99 -6.16 2.45
CA THR A 122 2.19 -5.20 3.23
C THR A 122 0.93 -4.83 2.48
N GLY A 123 -0.21 -4.82 3.18
CA GLY A 123 -1.51 -4.44 2.63
C GLY A 123 -2.12 -3.25 3.38
N ILE A 124 -2.44 -2.19 2.64
CA ILE A 124 -3.10 -0.99 3.17
C ILE A 124 -4.50 -0.90 2.59
N ALA A 125 -5.52 -0.95 3.44
CA ALA A 125 -6.91 -0.85 3.01
C ALA A 125 -7.32 0.60 2.68
N GLY A 126 -8.42 0.73 1.94
CA GLY A 126 -8.84 1.99 1.32
C GLY A 126 -9.00 3.17 2.27
N SER A 127 -8.74 4.36 1.76
CA SER A 127 -8.90 5.65 2.46
C SER A 127 -8.04 5.82 3.71
N THR A 128 -6.97 5.06 3.85
CA THR A 128 -6.03 5.15 4.97
C THR A 128 -4.93 6.16 4.64
N LYS A 129 -4.52 6.93 5.66
CA LYS A 129 -3.42 7.88 5.56
C LYS A 129 -2.24 7.39 6.40
N ILE A 130 -1.12 7.18 5.74
CA ILE A 130 0.16 6.84 6.38
C ILE A 130 1.00 8.11 6.45
N GLY A 131 1.51 8.42 7.63
CA GLY A 131 2.37 9.56 7.87
C GLY A 131 3.72 9.48 7.17
N GLU A 132 4.55 10.51 7.36
CA GLU A 132 5.90 10.58 6.81
C GLU A 132 6.89 9.75 7.65
N HIS A 133 7.98 9.29 7.01
CA HIS A 133 9.08 8.57 7.67
C HIS A 133 8.65 7.32 8.46
N CYS A 134 7.57 6.69 8.08
CA CYS A 134 7.12 5.43 8.71
C CYS A 134 7.95 4.24 8.19
N ILE A 135 8.13 3.25 9.06
CA ILE A 135 8.77 1.96 8.72
C ILE A 135 7.76 0.85 8.95
N ILE A 136 7.28 0.24 7.87
CA ILE A 136 6.28 -0.82 7.93
C ILE A 136 6.94 -2.13 7.49
N ALA A 137 7.08 -3.07 8.42
CA ALA A 137 7.71 -4.34 8.17
C ALA A 137 6.82 -5.29 7.34
N GLY A 138 7.37 -6.42 6.92
CA GLY A 138 6.70 -7.35 6.01
C GLY A 138 5.40 -7.95 6.57
N GLN A 139 4.46 -8.20 5.66
CA GLN A 139 3.17 -8.83 5.96
C GLN A 139 2.29 -8.07 6.96
N VAL A 140 2.48 -6.77 7.08
CA VAL A 140 1.60 -5.90 7.88
C VAL A 140 0.29 -5.67 7.15
N GLY A 141 -0.83 -5.79 7.87
CA GLY A 141 -2.15 -5.41 7.38
C GLY A 141 -2.67 -4.17 8.12
N ILE A 142 -3.10 -3.14 7.38
CA ILE A 142 -3.64 -1.90 7.95
C ILE A 142 -5.09 -1.72 7.50
N ALA A 143 -5.99 -1.56 8.47
CA ALA A 143 -7.42 -1.37 8.22
C ALA A 143 -7.71 -0.05 7.48
N GLY A 144 -8.88 0.00 6.83
CA GLY A 144 -9.32 1.18 6.08
C GLY A 144 -9.75 2.34 6.96
N HIS A 145 -9.73 3.54 6.37
CA HIS A 145 -10.22 4.78 6.98
C HIS A 145 -9.53 5.18 8.30
N ILE A 146 -8.27 4.81 8.48
CA ILE A 146 -7.48 5.17 9.66
C ILE A 146 -6.28 6.03 9.30
N ASN A 147 -5.69 6.66 10.32
CA ASN A 147 -4.51 7.50 10.18
C ASN A 147 -3.36 6.92 11.00
N ILE A 148 -2.19 6.85 10.41
CA ILE A 148 -0.94 6.45 11.07
C ILE A 148 -0.06 7.69 11.19
N ALA A 149 0.33 8.04 12.41
CA ALA A 149 1.18 9.21 12.68
C ALA A 149 2.57 9.05 12.09
N ASP A 150 3.23 10.18 11.84
CA ASP A 150 4.61 10.22 11.32
C ASP A 150 5.60 9.45 12.21
N ASN A 151 6.70 8.99 11.61
CA ASN A 151 7.78 8.29 12.30
C ASN A 151 7.34 7.03 13.05
N THR A 152 6.23 6.41 12.64
CA THR A 152 5.71 5.18 13.23
C THR A 152 6.47 3.97 12.65
N THR A 153 6.88 3.06 13.55
CA THR A 153 7.41 1.74 13.15
C THR A 153 6.38 0.66 13.45
N ILE A 154 6.08 -0.21 12.46
CA ILE A 154 5.15 -1.33 12.64
C ILE A 154 5.92 -2.63 12.36
N GLY A 155 5.98 -3.50 13.37
CA GLY A 155 6.66 -4.80 13.29
C GLY A 155 5.96 -5.78 12.34
N ALA A 156 6.71 -6.76 11.84
CA ALA A 156 6.23 -7.72 10.86
C ALA A 156 4.98 -8.50 11.33
N GLN A 157 4.11 -8.84 10.38
CA GLN A 157 2.86 -9.58 10.60
C GLN A 157 1.87 -8.91 11.58
N SER A 158 2.03 -7.63 11.84
CA SER A 158 1.10 -6.90 12.71
C SER A 158 -0.21 -6.56 11.97
N GLY A 159 -1.32 -6.65 12.69
CA GLY A 159 -2.63 -6.15 12.24
C GLY A 159 -2.97 -4.82 12.92
N VAL A 160 -3.13 -3.75 12.17
CA VAL A 160 -3.49 -2.43 12.69
C VAL A 160 -4.97 -2.16 12.41
N LEU A 161 -5.79 -2.16 13.46
CA LEU A 161 -7.25 -2.06 13.35
C LEU A 161 -7.77 -0.64 13.61
N GLY A 162 -6.94 0.27 14.10
CA GLY A 162 -7.35 1.64 14.42
C GLY A 162 -6.22 2.65 14.26
N SER A 163 -6.56 3.92 14.28
CA SER A 163 -5.59 5.00 14.08
C SER A 163 -4.50 5.02 15.15
N ILE A 164 -3.25 5.19 14.71
CA ILE A 164 -2.09 5.42 15.56
C ILE A 164 -1.85 6.93 15.60
N LYS A 165 -2.11 7.56 16.75
CA LYS A 165 -2.03 9.03 16.90
C LYS A 165 -0.68 9.50 17.44
N GLU A 166 0.10 8.61 18.05
CA GLU A 166 1.39 8.94 18.66
C GLU A 166 2.52 8.72 17.66
N SER A 167 3.22 9.81 17.32
CA SER A 167 4.41 9.78 16.46
C SER A 167 5.61 9.14 17.18
N GLY A 168 6.52 8.54 16.39
CA GLY A 168 7.82 8.03 16.90
C GLY A 168 7.70 6.75 17.73
N LYS A 169 6.59 6.04 17.70
CA LYS A 169 6.37 4.81 18.44
C LYS A 169 6.53 3.57 17.57
N THR A 170 6.94 2.48 18.23
CA THR A 170 6.99 1.15 17.61
C THR A 170 5.79 0.32 18.08
N TRP A 171 5.07 -0.26 17.11
CA TRP A 171 3.90 -1.10 17.31
C TRP A 171 4.20 -2.52 16.85
N MET A 172 3.78 -3.50 17.61
CA MET A 172 3.93 -4.91 17.26
C MET A 172 2.68 -5.70 17.65
N GLY A 173 2.32 -6.64 16.83
CA GLY A 173 1.30 -7.62 17.16
C GLY A 173 1.62 -8.94 16.48
N TYR A 174 1.84 -10.00 17.24
CA TYR A 174 2.08 -11.35 16.74
C TYR A 174 3.57 -11.78 16.61
N PRO A 175 4.38 -11.80 17.69
CA PRO A 175 5.71 -12.39 17.58
C PRO A 175 5.63 -13.92 17.50
N ALA A 176 6.43 -14.54 16.62
CA ALA A 176 6.71 -15.97 16.69
C ALA A 176 7.58 -16.25 17.94
N ILE A 177 7.14 -17.18 18.74
CA ILE A 177 7.90 -17.68 19.91
C ILE A 177 8.05 -19.19 19.80
N PRO A 178 9.00 -19.83 20.55
CA PRO A 178 9.16 -21.28 20.53
C PRO A 178 7.83 -22.02 20.75
N HIS A 179 7.57 -23.05 19.96
CA HIS A 179 6.25 -23.73 19.92
C HIS A 179 5.70 -24.09 21.31
N ARG A 180 6.55 -24.64 22.20
CA ARG A 180 6.11 -24.99 23.56
C ARG A 180 5.73 -23.78 24.40
N GLU A 181 6.43 -22.66 24.24
CA GLU A 181 6.12 -21.39 24.90
C GLU A 181 4.84 -20.80 24.37
N TYR A 182 4.64 -20.84 23.04
CA TYR A 182 3.40 -20.43 22.42
C TYR A 182 2.19 -21.16 23.01
N LEU A 183 2.24 -22.50 23.07
CA LEU A 183 1.14 -23.31 23.60
C LEU A 183 0.83 -22.99 25.08
N ARG A 184 1.85 -22.74 25.89
CA ARG A 184 1.67 -22.34 27.30
C ARG A 184 1.01 -20.96 27.40
N SER A 185 1.54 -19.98 26.69
CA SER A 185 1.01 -18.60 26.66
C SER A 185 -0.43 -18.56 26.14
N TYR A 186 -0.71 -19.31 25.06
CA TYR A 186 -2.03 -19.41 24.49
C TYR A 186 -3.04 -20.07 25.44
N ALA A 187 -2.64 -21.10 26.18
CA ALA A 187 -3.49 -21.73 27.19
C ALA A 187 -3.88 -20.78 28.33
N VAL A 188 -2.93 -19.92 28.77
CA VAL A 188 -3.18 -18.86 29.77
C VAL A 188 -4.13 -17.83 29.21
N PHE A 189 -3.88 -17.31 27.99
CA PHE A 189 -4.74 -16.34 27.32
C PHE A 189 -6.19 -16.82 27.21
N ARG A 190 -6.41 -18.08 26.79
CA ARG A 190 -7.75 -18.66 26.68
C ARG A 190 -8.48 -18.82 28.02
N LYS A 191 -7.75 -19.01 29.11
CA LYS A 191 -8.34 -19.07 30.47
C LYS A 191 -8.68 -17.71 31.02
N ALA A 192 -7.87 -16.69 30.73
CA ALA A 192 -8.09 -15.31 31.20
C ALA A 192 -9.29 -14.65 30.56
N GLY A 193 -9.77 -15.12 29.41
CA GLY A 193 -10.97 -14.62 28.73
C GLY A 193 -12.29 -15.32 29.09
N LYS A 194 -12.27 -16.20 30.09
CA LYS A 194 -13.45 -16.84 30.69
C LYS A 194 -13.69 -16.30 32.08
#